data_f7d97e7889696ac49d45e4dbf155a187
#
_entry.id   f7d97e7889696ac49d45e4dbf155a187
#
_cell.length_a   1.000
_cell.length_b   1.000
_cell.length_c   1.000
_cell.angle_alpha   90.00
_cell.angle_beta   90.00
_cell.angle_gamma   90.00
#
_symmetry.space_group_name_H-M   'P 1'
#
loop_
_entity.id
_entity.type
_entity.pdbx_description
1 polymer ?
#
loop_
_entity_poly.entity_id
_entity_poly.type
_entity_poly.pdbx_seq_one_letter_code
_entity_poly.pdbx_strand_id
1 'polypeptide(L)'
;MGSRRLYDFVDNNPFVEFHPVNYCNDPFLISQNKKQVAINATLTIDLTGQINADSLGPLFYSGIGGQVDFVRGASRSKGGKPITVLPSTATLKDGTVVSRIVPYLQPGSGVVITRGDIHYVVTEWGIAYLFGKSIRERVLQMINIAHPDFREELLEYAKDIKYIYADQKLPLSINGRLSLYPDKYETIFQKKDGKIVKIRPIKSTDERMLQELYYSLSEKDRYLRFFSRDRKFPHKFVQSLANIDYTTDMILVGEFFEDGEQKIVASAAFFKTHKPSTVELGIV
;
A
#
# COMPACT_ATOMS: atom_id res chain seq x y z
N MET A 1 27.90 10.42 -2.59
CA MET A 1 29.09 10.60 -1.73
C MET A 1 29.23 9.38 -0.84
N GLY A 2 30.44 8.86 -0.66
CA GLY A 2 30.73 7.68 0.15
C GLY A 2 31.57 8.00 1.37
N SER A 3 31.69 7.03 2.30
CA SER A 3 32.63 7.12 3.41
C SER A 3 34.06 6.83 2.96
N ARG A 4 35.06 7.23 3.74
CA ARG A 4 36.49 6.89 3.48
C ARG A 4 36.63 5.37 3.32
N ARG A 5 35.96 4.59 4.19
CA ARG A 5 35.98 3.12 4.13
C ARG A 5 35.48 2.57 2.79
N LEU A 6 34.46 3.22 2.18
CA LEU A 6 33.96 2.82 0.85
C LEU A 6 35.01 3.10 -0.23
N TYR A 7 35.64 4.27 -0.19
CA TYR A 7 36.67 4.61 -1.17
C TYR A 7 37.88 3.67 -1.07
N ASP A 8 38.32 3.36 0.15
CA ASP A 8 39.42 2.41 0.41
C ASP A 8 39.07 0.99 -0.06
N PHE A 9 37.80 0.59 0.05
CA PHE A 9 37.31 -0.70 -0.46
C PHE A 9 37.32 -0.77 -2.00
N VAL A 10 36.95 0.33 -2.65
CA VAL A 10 36.85 0.39 -4.12
C VAL A 10 38.22 0.55 -4.79
N ASP A 11 39.17 1.21 -4.12
CA ASP A 11 40.51 1.49 -4.66
C ASP A 11 41.25 0.19 -4.95
N ASN A 12 41.68 0.03 -6.21
CA ASN A 12 42.39 -1.16 -6.71
C ASN A 12 41.71 -2.51 -6.39
N ASN A 13 40.37 -2.53 -6.24
CA ASN A 13 39.61 -3.75 -5.96
C ASN A 13 39.18 -4.42 -7.29
N PRO A 14 39.69 -5.60 -7.66
CA PRO A 14 39.37 -6.27 -8.93
C PRO A 14 37.88 -6.79 -8.98
N PHE A 15 37.16 -6.79 -7.87
CA PHE A 15 35.74 -7.13 -7.84
C PHE A 15 34.81 -5.94 -8.10
N VAL A 16 35.38 -4.72 -8.25
CA VAL A 16 34.62 -3.50 -8.50
C VAL A 16 34.94 -2.97 -9.89
N GLU A 17 33.92 -2.92 -10.74
CA GLU A 17 33.99 -2.38 -12.09
C GLU A 17 33.21 -1.10 -12.22
N PHE A 18 33.70 -0.12 -12.92
CA PHE A 18 33.02 1.11 -13.26
C PHE A 18 32.61 1.08 -14.73
N HIS A 19 31.32 1.19 -14.97
CA HIS A 19 30.74 1.22 -16.30
C HIS A 19 29.98 2.53 -16.55
N PRO A 20 29.85 2.95 -17.81
CA PRO A 20 29.06 4.14 -18.15
C PRO A 20 27.58 3.95 -17.81
N VAL A 21 26.88 5.08 -17.59
CA VAL A 21 25.49 5.10 -17.11
C VAL A 21 24.51 4.37 -18.05
N ASN A 22 24.75 4.41 -19.35
CA ASN A 22 23.93 3.69 -20.33
C ASN A 22 24.02 2.16 -20.22
N TYR A 23 25.05 1.64 -19.55
CA TYR A 23 25.16 0.23 -19.17
C TYR A 23 24.56 -0.03 -17.78
N CYS A 24 25.00 0.75 -16.78
CA CYS A 24 24.57 0.53 -15.38
C CYS A 24 23.07 0.78 -15.15
N ASN A 25 22.49 1.74 -15.87
CA ASN A 25 21.11 2.16 -15.72
C ASN A 25 20.17 1.60 -16.81
N ASP A 26 20.64 0.64 -17.62
CA ASP A 26 19.74 -0.03 -18.57
C ASP A 26 18.72 -0.90 -17.82
N PRO A 27 17.40 -0.59 -17.88
CA PRO A 27 16.36 -1.38 -17.22
C PRO A 27 16.34 -2.86 -17.64
N PHE A 28 16.78 -3.17 -18.86
CA PHE A 28 16.89 -4.55 -19.32
C PHE A 28 17.99 -5.28 -18.59
N LEU A 29 19.20 -4.69 -18.47
CA LEU A 29 20.32 -5.28 -17.73
C LEU A 29 20.00 -5.41 -16.24
N ILE A 30 19.40 -4.38 -15.64
CA ILE A 30 18.97 -4.41 -14.24
C ILE A 30 17.99 -5.56 -14.01
N SER A 31 17.05 -5.79 -14.92
CA SER A 31 16.02 -6.83 -14.80
C SER A 31 16.54 -8.26 -14.85
N GLN A 32 17.73 -8.50 -15.37
CA GLN A 32 18.37 -9.81 -15.39
C GLN A 32 18.79 -10.30 -14.00
N ASN A 33 18.99 -9.38 -13.06
CA ASN A 33 19.24 -9.73 -11.67
C ASN A 33 17.97 -10.25 -11.03
N LYS A 34 17.90 -11.54 -10.72
CA LYS A 34 16.74 -12.14 -10.01
C LYS A 34 16.57 -11.50 -8.64
N LYS A 35 15.29 -11.24 -8.26
CA LYS A 35 14.94 -10.60 -6.99
C LYS A 35 15.57 -9.21 -6.81
N GLN A 36 15.76 -8.46 -7.90
CA GLN A 36 16.29 -7.10 -7.84
C GLN A 36 15.41 -6.23 -6.94
N VAL A 37 16.01 -5.66 -5.92
CA VAL A 37 15.35 -4.68 -5.04
C VAL A 37 15.93 -3.30 -5.35
N ALA A 38 15.07 -2.37 -5.75
CA ALA A 38 15.43 -0.98 -5.96
C ALA A 38 14.76 -0.13 -4.88
N ILE A 39 15.53 0.55 -4.04
CA ILE A 39 15.03 1.44 -2.99
C ILE A 39 15.42 2.87 -3.33
N ASN A 40 14.43 3.73 -3.55
CA ASN A 40 14.63 5.11 -3.94
C ASN A 40 13.90 6.06 -2.99
N ALA A 41 14.57 7.13 -2.57
CA ALA A 41 13.95 8.20 -1.81
C ALA A 41 13.24 9.20 -2.74
N THR A 42 12.18 9.85 -2.22
CA THR A 42 11.45 10.89 -2.96
C THR A 42 11.14 12.09 -2.08
N LEU A 43 10.79 13.21 -2.71
CA LEU A 43 10.42 14.45 -2.02
C LEU A 43 8.94 14.45 -1.67
N THR A 44 8.08 14.21 -2.64
CA THR A 44 6.62 14.19 -2.48
C THR A 44 5.97 13.14 -3.37
N ILE A 45 4.80 12.67 -2.96
CA ILE A 45 3.97 11.74 -3.73
C ILE A 45 2.51 12.17 -3.63
N ASP A 46 1.77 12.12 -4.74
CA ASP A 46 0.35 12.42 -4.73
C ASP A 46 -0.51 11.19 -4.38
N LEU A 47 -1.78 11.41 -4.11
CA LEU A 47 -2.74 10.37 -3.74
C LEU A 47 -2.91 9.28 -4.82
N THR A 48 -2.53 9.55 -6.06
CA THR A 48 -2.63 8.59 -7.17
C THR A 48 -1.34 7.80 -7.38
N GLY A 49 -0.25 8.20 -6.70
CA GLY A 49 1.05 7.56 -6.77
C GLY A 49 2.02 8.17 -7.78
N GLN A 50 1.79 9.41 -8.23
CA GLN A 50 2.80 10.16 -8.98
C GLN A 50 3.87 10.68 -8.02
N ILE A 51 5.13 10.52 -8.38
CA ILE A 51 6.27 10.85 -7.55
C ILE A 51 7.06 12.02 -8.13
N ASN A 52 7.32 12.99 -7.28
CA ASN A 52 8.30 14.03 -7.51
C ASN A 52 9.54 13.79 -6.63
N ALA A 53 10.71 13.76 -7.24
CA ALA A 53 11.99 13.55 -6.56
C ALA A 53 13.06 14.57 -6.90
N ASP A 54 12.83 15.46 -7.86
CA ASP A 54 13.84 16.35 -8.46
C ASP A 54 13.57 17.86 -8.25
N SER A 55 12.36 18.22 -7.81
CA SER A 55 11.96 19.62 -7.75
C SER A 55 11.08 19.96 -6.53
N LEU A 56 11.04 21.22 -6.17
CA LEU A 56 10.12 21.81 -5.19
C LEU A 56 9.26 22.84 -5.94
N GLY A 57 8.09 22.41 -6.43
CA GLY A 57 7.36 23.18 -7.42
C GLY A 57 8.21 23.40 -8.68
N PRO A 58 8.34 24.63 -9.17
CA PRO A 58 9.14 24.93 -10.36
C PRO A 58 10.65 24.97 -10.10
N LEU A 59 11.10 24.86 -8.85
CA LEU A 59 12.53 24.95 -8.49
C LEU A 59 13.18 23.58 -8.49
N PHE A 60 14.14 23.37 -9.37
CA PHE A 60 14.91 22.12 -9.43
C PHE A 60 15.79 21.98 -8.19
N TYR A 61 15.69 20.85 -7.54
CA TYR A 61 16.52 20.43 -6.40
C TYR A 61 17.68 19.55 -6.86
N SER A 62 17.43 18.70 -7.86
CA SER A 62 18.42 17.80 -8.46
C SER A 62 18.01 17.45 -9.90
N GLY A 63 18.80 16.64 -10.57
CA GLY A 63 18.34 15.89 -11.75
C GLY A 63 17.53 14.65 -11.32
N ILE A 64 16.83 14.03 -12.27
CA ILE A 64 16.01 12.83 -12.04
C ILE A 64 16.86 11.61 -11.66
N GLY A 65 18.15 11.58 -12.04
CA GLY A 65 19.05 10.44 -11.82
C GLY A 65 18.56 9.14 -12.46
N GLY A 66 18.98 8.01 -11.91
CA GLY A 66 18.62 6.66 -12.38
C GLY A 66 17.38 6.05 -11.71
N GLN A 67 16.58 6.84 -11.00
CA GLN A 67 15.45 6.32 -10.22
C GLN A 67 14.46 5.53 -11.09
N VAL A 68 14.07 6.08 -12.23
CA VAL A 68 13.12 5.45 -13.16
C VAL A 68 13.69 4.15 -13.73
N ASP A 69 14.98 4.14 -14.08
CA ASP A 69 15.64 2.99 -14.68
C ASP A 69 15.64 1.80 -13.72
N PHE A 70 16.02 2.04 -12.46
CA PHE A 70 16.03 1.00 -11.42
C PHE A 70 14.62 0.55 -11.03
N VAL A 71 13.64 1.44 -10.97
CA VAL A 71 12.24 1.08 -10.72
C VAL A 71 11.72 0.16 -11.83
N ARG A 72 11.95 0.51 -13.09
CA ARG A 72 11.54 -0.30 -14.25
C ARG A 72 12.31 -1.62 -14.33
N GLY A 73 13.60 -1.61 -14.06
CA GLY A 73 14.43 -2.81 -14.02
C GLY A 73 13.98 -3.77 -12.92
N ALA A 74 13.77 -3.27 -11.70
CA ALA A 74 13.28 -4.09 -10.59
C ALA A 74 11.85 -4.62 -10.82
N SER A 75 10.96 -3.84 -11.44
CA SER A 75 9.59 -4.29 -11.74
C SER A 75 9.54 -5.46 -12.73
N ARG A 76 10.50 -5.52 -13.66
CA ARG A 76 10.64 -6.59 -14.67
C ARG A 76 11.44 -7.78 -14.18
N SER A 77 12.22 -7.62 -13.12
CA SER A 77 13.02 -8.69 -12.53
C SER A 77 12.11 -9.76 -11.94
N LYS A 78 12.43 -11.03 -12.15
CA LYS A 78 11.69 -12.16 -11.54
C LYS A 78 11.80 -12.10 -10.02
N GLY A 79 10.68 -11.77 -9.34
CA GLY A 79 10.62 -11.56 -7.89
C GLY A 79 11.22 -10.24 -7.42
N GLY A 80 11.40 -9.28 -8.32
CA GLY A 80 11.92 -7.96 -8.02
C GLY A 80 10.93 -7.08 -7.28
N LYS A 81 11.45 -6.05 -6.59
CA LYS A 81 10.66 -5.13 -5.76
C LYS A 81 11.16 -3.69 -5.93
N PRO A 82 10.47 -2.87 -6.72
CA PRO A 82 10.70 -1.43 -6.75
C PRO A 82 10.00 -0.79 -5.55
N ILE A 83 10.78 -0.14 -4.69
CA ILE A 83 10.33 0.46 -3.43
C ILE A 83 10.68 1.94 -3.43
N THR A 84 9.68 2.77 -3.19
CA THR A 84 9.84 4.20 -2.94
C THR A 84 9.69 4.48 -1.46
N VAL A 85 10.60 5.24 -0.88
CA VAL A 85 10.60 5.57 0.55
C VAL A 85 10.55 7.08 0.75
N LEU A 86 9.77 7.54 1.73
CA LEU A 86 9.78 8.93 2.17
C LEU A 86 9.32 9.01 3.64
N PRO A 87 9.87 9.96 4.43
CA PRO A 87 9.19 10.39 5.64
C PRO A 87 7.82 10.97 5.27
N SER A 88 6.77 10.67 6.05
CA SER A 88 5.42 11.16 5.75
C SER A 88 5.28 12.67 5.85
N THR A 89 6.19 13.33 6.58
CA THR A 89 6.20 14.78 6.80
C THR A 89 7.56 15.40 6.53
N ALA A 90 7.57 16.73 6.38
CA ALA A 90 8.76 17.56 6.41
C ALA A 90 8.52 18.79 7.29
N THR A 91 9.58 19.30 7.92
CA THR A 91 9.55 20.56 8.65
C THR A 91 10.17 21.66 7.79
N LEU A 92 9.42 22.70 7.52
CA LEU A 92 9.87 23.88 6.80
C LEU A 92 10.80 24.76 7.66
N LYS A 93 11.46 25.76 7.03
CA LYS A 93 12.39 26.64 7.73
C LYS A 93 11.75 27.47 8.84
N ASP A 94 10.46 27.74 8.75
CA ASP A 94 9.66 28.46 9.75
C ASP A 94 9.12 27.55 10.88
N GLY A 95 9.46 26.26 10.87
CA GLY A 95 9.00 25.27 11.82
C GLY A 95 7.67 24.59 11.46
N THR A 96 7.02 24.99 10.38
CA THR A 96 5.76 24.41 9.94
C THR A 96 5.97 22.95 9.47
N VAL A 97 5.16 22.02 9.99
CA VAL A 97 5.16 20.63 9.55
C VAL A 97 4.17 20.48 8.40
N VAL A 98 4.62 19.90 7.30
CA VAL A 98 3.82 19.65 6.09
C VAL A 98 3.84 18.18 5.69
N SER A 99 2.75 17.70 5.10
CA SER A 99 2.69 16.35 4.56
C SER A 99 3.53 16.23 3.28
N ARG A 100 4.23 15.11 3.13
CA ARG A 100 4.87 14.72 1.86
C ARG A 100 3.99 13.84 0.99
N ILE A 101 2.92 13.29 1.55
CA ILE A 101 1.82 12.71 0.79
C ILE A 101 0.82 13.82 0.56
N VAL A 102 0.62 14.21 -0.70
CA VAL A 102 -0.13 15.42 -1.07
C VAL A 102 -1.34 15.06 -1.94
N PRO A 103 -2.40 15.89 -1.94
CA PRO A 103 -3.55 15.69 -2.82
C PRO A 103 -3.15 15.56 -4.30
N TYR A 104 -2.30 16.45 -4.76
CA TYR A 104 -1.67 16.50 -6.08
C TYR A 104 -0.28 17.11 -5.97
N LEU A 105 0.60 16.78 -6.90
CA LEU A 105 1.93 17.37 -6.94
C LEU A 105 1.83 18.89 -7.13
N GLN A 106 2.70 19.63 -6.47
CA GLN A 106 2.74 21.09 -6.57
C GLN A 106 2.90 21.53 -8.03
N PRO A 107 2.18 22.56 -8.49
CA PRO A 107 2.32 23.08 -9.86
C PRO A 107 3.79 23.38 -10.21
N GLY A 108 4.22 22.94 -11.38
CA GLY A 108 5.61 23.06 -11.83
C GLY A 108 6.55 21.96 -11.36
N SER A 109 6.09 21.03 -10.50
CA SER A 109 6.88 19.85 -10.12
C SER A 109 6.98 18.84 -11.26
N GLY A 110 8.15 18.21 -11.41
CA GLY A 110 8.33 17.07 -12.29
C GLY A 110 7.65 15.80 -11.76
N VAL A 111 7.21 14.94 -12.68
CA VAL A 111 6.78 13.57 -12.36
C VAL A 111 7.91 12.61 -12.72
N VAL A 112 8.74 12.27 -11.74
CA VAL A 112 9.89 11.38 -11.94
C VAL A 112 9.44 9.94 -12.10
N ILE A 113 8.49 9.46 -11.27
CA ILE A 113 7.89 8.14 -11.42
C ILE A 113 6.40 8.30 -11.66
N THR A 114 5.92 7.65 -12.73
CA THR A 114 4.53 7.72 -13.14
C THR A 114 3.66 6.73 -12.35
N ARG A 115 2.33 6.89 -12.46
CA ARG A 115 1.35 5.95 -11.90
C ARG A 115 1.52 4.52 -12.41
N GLY A 116 2.09 4.34 -13.60
CA GLY A 116 2.29 3.04 -14.21
C GLY A 116 3.54 2.31 -13.72
N ASP A 117 4.53 3.04 -13.23
CA ASP A 117 5.81 2.48 -12.81
C ASP A 117 5.88 2.23 -11.28
N ILE A 118 5.00 2.87 -10.49
CA ILE A 118 5.02 2.78 -9.03
C ILE A 118 4.49 1.42 -8.52
N HIS A 119 5.21 0.79 -7.58
CA HIS A 119 4.76 -0.43 -6.91
C HIS A 119 4.60 -0.23 -5.41
N TYR A 120 5.69 -0.21 -4.66
CA TYR A 120 5.66 -0.07 -3.20
C TYR A 120 6.00 1.35 -2.78
N VAL A 121 5.23 1.88 -1.85
CA VAL A 121 5.52 3.14 -1.14
C VAL A 121 5.62 2.83 0.34
N VAL A 122 6.68 3.31 0.99
CA VAL A 122 6.93 3.06 2.41
C VAL A 122 7.14 4.36 3.14
N THR A 123 6.43 4.51 4.25
CA THR A 123 6.64 5.57 5.24
C THR A 123 6.82 4.94 6.62
N GLU A 124 7.06 5.74 7.64
CA GLU A 124 7.07 5.30 9.04
C GLU A 124 5.70 4.76 9.55
N TRP A 125 4.63 5.00 8.76
CA TRP A 125 3.26 4.56 9.08
C TRP A 125 2.83 3.28 8.36
N GLY A 126 3.65 2.75 7.48
CA GLY A 126 3.36 1.48 6.82
C GLY A 126 3.78 1.41 5.36
N ILE A 127 3.23 0.42 4.68
CA ILE A 127 3.53 0.08 3.29
C ILE A 127 2.25 0.10 2.46
N ALA A 128 2.27 0.85 1.37
CA ALA A 128 1.25 0.81 0.32
C ALA A 128 1.76 0.05 -0.91
N TYR A 129 0.92 -0.80 -1.50
CA TYR A 129 1.19 -1.47 -2.76
C TYR A 129 0.22 -0.97 -3.82
N LEU A 130 0.73 -0.24 -4.81
CA LEU A 130 -0.08 0.53 -5.75
C LEU A 130 -0.19 -0.10 -7.14
N PHE A 131 0.67 -1.06 -7.49
CA PHE A 131 0.66 -1.68 -8.80
C PHE A 131 -0.60 -2.52 -9.02
N GLY A 132 -1.24 -2.37 -10.18
CA GLY A 132 -2.49 -3.08 -10.50
C GLY A 132 -3.72 -2.62 -9.72
N LYS A 133 -3.62 -1.54 -8.91
CA LYS A 133 -4.72 -1.02 -8.10
C LYS A 133 -5.47 0.10 -8.81
N SER A 134 -6.79 0.15 -8.60
CA SER A 134 -7.63 1.26 -9.04
C SER A 134 -7.24 2.57 -8.34
N ILE A 135 -7.62 3.72 -8.89
CA ILE A 135 -7.37 5.03 -8.26
C ILE A 135 -7.95 5.06 -6.83
N ARG A 136 -9.14 4.54 -6.62
CA ARG A 136 -9.76 4.47 -5.29
C ARG A 136 -8.88 3.68 -4.30
N GLU A 137 -8.42 2.50 -4.68
CA GLU A 137 -7.55 1.68 -3.82
C GLU A 137 -6.22 2.37 -3.54
N ARG A 138 -5.62 3.02 -4.54
CA ARG A 138 -4.37 3.78 -4.39
C ARG A 138 -4.54 4.91 -3.36
N VAL A 139 -5.59 5.71 -3.52
CA VAL A 139 -5.90 6.82 -2.62
C VAL A 139 -6.04 6.35 -1.18
N LEU A 140 -6.83 5.29 -0.93
CA LEU A 140 -7.01 4.74 0.41
C LEU A 140 -5.70 4.21 0.99
N GLN A 141 -4.88 3.53 0.20
CA GLN A 141 -3.57 3.06 0.65
C GLN A 141 -2.61 4.21 0.97
N MET A 142 -2.61 5.26 0.14
CA MET A 142 -1.77 6.44 0.38
C MET A 142 -2.19 7.21 1.64
N ILE A 143 -3.49 7.39 1.86
CA ILE A 143 -4.01 8.00 3.09
C ILE A 143 -3.60 7.17 4.33
N ASN A 144 -3.68 5.84 4.25
CA ASN A 144 -3.32 4.95 5.36
C ASN A 144 -1.85 5.07 5.80
N ILE A 145 -0.93 5.36 4.88
CA ILE A 145 0.49 5.53 5.17
C ILE A 145 0.91 7.00 5.35
N ALA A 146 -0.02 7.95 5.25
CA ALA A 146 0.22 9.36 5.58
C ALA A 146 0.34 9.56 7.09
N HIS A 147 0.94 10.67 7.52
CA HIS A 147 0.94 11.06 8.92
C HIS A 147 -0.50 11.24 9.42
N PRO A 148 -0.87 10.74 10.60
CA PRO A 148 -2.25 10.78 11.11
C PRO A 148 -2.92 12.15 11.04
N ASP A 149 -2.19 13.22 11.35
CA ASP A 149 -2.72 14.59 11.40
C ASP A 149 -3.20 15.11 10.03
N PHE A 150 -2.73 14.54 8.93
CA PHE A 150 -3.08 14.94 7.56
C PHE A 150 -4.09 14.03 6.88
N ARG A 151 -4.44 12.90 7.48
CA ARG A 151 -5.29 11.89 6.82
C ARG A 151 -6.71 12.38 6.57
N GLU A 152 -7.28 13.14 7.51
CA GLU A 152 -8.64 13.67 7.38
C GLU A 152 -8.73 14.66 6.20
N GLU A 153 -7.78 15.59 6.12
CA GLU A 153 -7.68 16.55 5.01
C GLU A 153 -7.56 15.83 3.66
N LEU A 154 -6.68 14.83 3.57
CA LEU A 154 -6.49 14.03 2.35
C LEU A 154 -7.76 13.26 1.98
N LEU A 155 -8.49 12.75 2.98
CA LEU A 155 -9.75 12.02 2.79
C LEU A 155 -10.84 12.95 2.22
N GLU A 156 -11.03 14.12 2.82
CA GLU A 156 -12.04 15.09 2.36
C GLU A 156 -11.71 15.59 0.95
N TYR A 157 -10.45 15.92 0.65
CA TYR A 157 -10.04 16.25 -0.71
C TYR A 157 -10.39 15.13 -1.70
N ALA A 158 -10.09 13.87 -1.36
CA ALA A 158 -10.35 12.74 -2.25
C ALA A 158 -11.85 12.48 -2.47
N LYS A 159 -12.72 12.80 -1.50
CA LYS A 159 -14.18 12.78 -1.62
C LYS A 159 -14.67 13.88 -2.57
N ASP A 160 -14.18 15.10 -2.41
CA ASP A 160 -14.59 16.26 -3.18
C ASP A 160 -14.34 16.05 -4.69
N ILE A 161 -13.18 15.48 -5.03
CA ILE A 161 -12.83 15.17 -6.42
C ILE A 161 -13.34 13.80 -6.88
N LYS A 162 -14.12 13.08 -6.05
CA LYS A 162 -14.77 11.81 -6.35
C LYS A 162 -13.82 10.66 -6.67
N TYR A 163 -12.62 10.67 -6.11
CA TYR A 163 -11.70 9.54 -6.19
C TYR A 163 -12.12 8.38 -5.30
N ILE A 164 -12.84 8.69 -4.22
CA ILE A 164 -13.43 7.73 -3.28
C ILE A 164 -14.91 8.04 -3.07
N TYR A 165 -15.64 7.16 -2.40
CA TYR A 165 -17.05 7.41 -2.09
C TYR A 165 -17.22 8.54 -1.08
N ALA A 166 -18.31 9.31 -1.21
CA ALA A 166 -18.62 10.42 -0.30
C ALA A 166 -18.79 9.97 1.17
N ASP A 167 -19.23 8.74 1.37
CA ASP A 167 -19.41 8.12 2.70
C ASP A 167 -18.19 7.29 3.15
N GLN A 168 -17.06 7.36 2.43
CA GLN A 168 -15.84 6.65 2.81
C GLN A 168 -15.35 7.09 4.20
N LYS A 169 -15.06 6.11 5.05
CA LYS A 169 -14.52 6.30 6.39
C LYS A 169 -13.10 5.79 6.48
N LEU A 170 -12.35 6.32 7.43
CA LEU A 170 -11.07 5.75 7.86
C LEU A 170 -11.30 4.79 9.03
N PRO A 171 -10.47 3.74 9.20
CA PRO A 171 -10.53 2.85 10.36
C PRO A 171 -10.07 3.63 11.60
N LEU A 172 -11.02 4.09 12.41
CA LEU A 172 -10.74 4.82 13.64
C LEU A 172 -10.76 3.88 14.84
N SER A 173 -9.80 4.03 15.75
CA SER A 173 -9.83 3.38 17.06
C SER A 173 -10.84 4.07 18.00
N ILE A 174 -11.14 3.42 19.12
CA ILE A 174 -12.06 3.94 20.17
C ILE A 174 -11.69 5.37 20.64
N ASN A 175 -10.41 5.74 20.55
CA ASN A 175 -9.92 7.07 20.95
C ASN A 175 -9.85 8.07 19.78
N GLY A 176 -10.51 7.81 18.66
CA GLY A 176 -10.46 8.67 17.47
C GLY A 176 -9.12 8.67 16.73
N ARG A 177 -8.13 7.90 17.19
CA ARG A 177 -6.87 7.70 16.47
C ARG A 177 -7.05 6.63 15.41
N LEU A 178 -6.36 6.77 14.31
CA LEU A 178 -6.38 5.73 13.29
C LEU A 178 -5.76 4.44 13.84
N SER A 179 -6.47 3.34 13.66
CA SER A 179 -5.98 2.03 14.05
C SER A 179 -4.80 1.64 13.19
N LEU A 180 -3.70 1.31 13.83
CA LEU A 180 -2.56 0.74 13.13
C LEU A 180 -2.90 -0.69 12.70
N TYR A 181 -2.57 -1.01 11.47
CA TYR A 181 -2.74 -2.36 10.94
C TYR A 181 -1.90 -3.36 11.75
N PRO A 182 -2.50 -4.41 12.33
CA PRO A 182 -1.80 -5.33 13.22
C PRO A 182 -1.13 -6.48 12.45
N ASP A 183 0.00 -6.19 11.81
CA ASP A 183 0.81 -7.12 10.99
C ASP A 183 1.25 -8.39 11.74
N LYS A 184 1.34 -8.34 13.07
CA LYS A 184 1.65 -9.51 13.92
C LYS A 184 0.69 -10.69 13.75
N TYR A 185 -0.49 -10.48 13.17
CA TYR A 185 -1.46 -11.52 12.88
C TYR A 185 -1.38 -12.03 11.42
N GLU A 186 -0.40 -11.57 10.64
CA GLU A 186 -0.15 -12.14 9.33
C GLU A 186 0.53 -13.51 9.45
N THR A 187 -0.01 -14.49 8.74
CA THR A 187 0.57 -15.84 8.68
C THR A 187 0.32 -16.47 7.31
N ILE A 188 0.98 -17.56 7.05
CA ILE A 188 0.88 -18.30 5.79
C ILE A 188 0.31 -19.68 6.08
N PHE A 189 -0.70 -20.08 5.32
CA PHE A 189 -1.26 -21.41 5.32
C PHE A 189 -1.01 -22.08 3.97
N GLN A 190 -0.39 -23.24 3.99
CA GLN A 190 -0.20 -24.04 2.79
C GLN A 190 -1.28 -25.13 2.70
N LYS A 191 -2.05 -25.10 1.63
CA LYS A 191 -3.06 -26.13 1.33
C LYS A 191 -2.41 -27.44 0.95
N LYS A 192 -3.17 -28.55 1.02
CA LYS A 192 -2.72 -29.89 0.63
C LYS A 192 -2.30 -29.97 -0.84
N ASP A 193 -2.85 -29.15 -1.70
CA ASP A 193 -2.51 -29.02 -3.13
C ASP A 193 -1.25 -28.16 -3.39
N GLY A 194 -0.55 -27.75 -2.32
CA GLY A 194 0.65 -26.92 -2.41
C GLY A 194 0.39 -25.40 -2.56
N LYS A 195 -0.85 -24.98 -2.78
CA LYS A 195 -1.21 -23.57 -2.90
C LYS A 195 -1.04 -22.85 -1.57
N ILE A 196 -0.57 -21.60 -1.63
CA ILE A 196 -0.31 -20.76 -0.46
C ILE A 196 -1.45 -19.75 -0.29
N VAL A 197 -2.04 -19.72 0.89
CA VAL A 197 -3.01 -18.72 1.31
C VAL A 197 -2.37 -17.87 2.39
N LYS A 198 -2.31 -16.55 2.21
CA LYS A 198 -1.90 -15.62 3.24
C LYS A 198 -3.10 -15.27 4.11
N ILE A 199 -3.04 -15.58 5.40
CA ILE A 199 -4.04 -15.17 6.37
C ILE A 199 -3.56 -13.86 6.99
N ARG A 200 -4.41 -12.84 6.97
CA ARG A 200 -4.08 -11.50 7.49
C ARG A 200 -5.32 -10.74 7.98
N PRO A 201 -5.15 -9.74 8.83
CA PRO A 201 -6.22 -8.80 9.12
C PRO A 201 -6.76 -8.13 7.85
N ILE A 202 -8.06 -7.85 7.86
CA ILE A 202 -8.70 -7.13 6.76
C ILE A 202 -8.18 -5.70 6.69
N LYS A 203 -8.17 -5.12 5.48
CA LYS A 203 -7.80 -3.71 5.23
C LYS A 203 -8.99 -2.96 4.64
N SER A 204 -9.06 -1.66 4.84
CA SER A 204 -10.11 -0.82 4.22
C SER A 204 -10.16 -0.93 2.69
N THR A 205 -9.05 -1.33 2.07
CA THR A 205 -8.94 -1.57 0.62
C THR A 205 -9.54 -2.90 0.16
N ASP A 206 -9.87 -3.79 1.08
CA ASP A 206 -10.36 -5.15 0.77
C ASP A 206 -11.86 -5.21 0.49
N GLU A 207 -12.57 -4.11 0.61
CA GLU A 207 -14.03 -4.03 0.49
C GLU A 207 -14.56 -4.77 -0.74
N ARG A 208 -13.98 -4.48 -1.92
CA ARG A 208 -14.40 -5.11 -3.17
C ARG A 208 -14.18 -6.63 -3.15
N MET A 209 -13.00 -7.09 -2.76
CA MET A 209 -12.68 -8.51 -2.71
C MET A 209 -13.53 -9.26 -1.68
N LEU A 210 -13.85 -8.64 -0.54
CA LEU A 210 -14.75 -9.20 0.46
C LEU A 210 -16.19 -9.28 -0.07
N GLN A 211 -16.64 -8.28 -0.81
CA GLN A 211 -17.95 -8.29 -1.46
C GLN A 211 -18.05 -9.41 -2.50
N GLU A 212 -17.02 -9.58 -3.32
CA GLU A 212 -16.92 -10.65 -4.31
C GLU A 212 -16.96 -12.04 -3.64
N LEU A 213 -16.23 -12.23 -2.53
CA LEU A 213 -16.31 -13.46 -1.74
C LEU A 213 -17.76 -13.74 -1.30
N TYR A 214 -18.44 -12.76 -0.70
CA TYR A 214 -19.80 -12.98 -0.19
C TYR A 214 -20.83 -13.28 -1.28
N TYR A 215 -20.68 -12.67 -2.46
CA TYR A 215 -21.56 -12.99 -3.60
C TYR A 215 -21.22 -14.35 -4.24
N SER A 216 -20.00 -14.85 -4.12
CA SER A 216 -19.58 -16.16 -4.64
C SER A 216 -20.06 -17.34 -3.79
N LEU A 217 -20.54 -17.07 -2.56
CA LEU A 217 -21.02 -18.13 -1.66
C LEU A 217 -22.25 -18.84 -2.22
N SER A 218 -22.31 -20.16 -2.00
CA SER A 218 -23.55 -20.92 -2.24
C SER A 218 -24.71 -20.40 -1.37
N GLU A 219 -25.95 -20.63 -1.77
CA GLU A 219 -27.11 -20.27 -0.95
C GLU A 219 -27.05 -20.90 0.45
N LYS A 220 -26.57 -22.13 0.54
CA LYS A 220 -26.36 -22.84 1.80
C LYS A 220 -25.35 -22.14 2.69
N ASP A 221 -24.17 -21.81 2.16
CA ASP A 221 -23.09 -21.17 2.92
C ASP A 221 -23.48 -19.74 3.32
N ARG A 222 -24.17 -19.03 2.43
CA ARG A 222 -24.75 -17.71 2.73
C ARG A 222 -25.75 -17.76 3.87
N TYR A 223 -26.62 -18.77 3.86
CA TYR A 223 -27.56 -18.96 4.96
C TYR A 223 -26.85 -19.32 6.28
N LEU A 224 -25.87 -20.23 6.25
CA LEU A 224 -25.12 -20.59 7.44
C LEU A 224 -24.35 -19.41 8.04
N ARG A 225 -23.84 -18.51 7.19
CA ARG A 225 -23.07 -17.34 7.64
C ARG A 225 -23.93 -16.17 8.08
N PHE A 226 -25.03 -15.90 7.38
CA PHE A 226 -25.84 -14.68 7.54
C PHE A 226 -27.29 -14.91 7.96
N PHE A 227 -27.68 -16.16 8.12
CA PHE A 227 -29.07 -16.58 8.41
C PHE A 227 -30.10 -16.05 7.39
N SER A 228 -29.66 -15.78 6.16
CA SER A 228 -30.49 -15.31 5.06
C SER A 228 -29.92 -15.81 3.73
N ARG A 229 -30.78 -16.34 2.85
CA ARG A 229 -30.40 -16.84 1.51
C ARG A 229 -30.24 -15.70 0.52
N ASP A 230 -31.10 -14.67 0.61
CA ASP A 230 -31.19 -13.55 -0.34
C ASP A 230 -30.50 -12.29 0.17
N ARG A 231 -29.57 -12.42 1.12
CA ARG A 231 -28.89 -11.25 1.67
C ARG A 231 -28.09 -10.52 0.61
N LYS A 232 -28.34 -9.24 0.46
CA LYS A 232 -27.53 -8.32 -0.36
C LYS A 232 -26.39 -7.77 0.47
N PHE A 233 -25.27 -7.53 -0.22
CA PHE A 233 -24.05 -6.98 0.38
C PHE A 233 -23.73 -5.60 -0.22
N PRO A 234 -24.56 -4.56 0.09
CA PRO A 234 -24.30 -3.22 -0.44
C PRO A 234 -22.97 -2.68 0.07
N HIS A 235 -22.37 -1.77 -0.69
CA HIS A 235 -21.13 -1.08 -0.36
C HIS A 235 -21.06 -0.67 1.12
N LYS A 236 -22.07 0.04 1.62
CA LYS A 236 -22.09 0.54 3.00
C LYS A 236 -21.96 -0.56 4.07
N PHE A 237 -22.54 -1.74 3.83
CA PHE A 237 -22.41 -2.88 4.73
C PHE A 237 -20.99 -3.47 4.67
N VAL A 238 -20.45 -3.71 3.47
CA VAL A 238 -19.13 -4.30 3.32
C VAL A 238 -18.03 -3.34 3.79
N GLN A 239 -18.20 -2.04 3.54
CA GLN A 239 -17.31 -1.00 4.05
C GLN A 239 -17.23 -1.04 5.59
N SER A 240 -18.35 -1.23 6.31
CA SER A 240 -18.32 -1.31 7.77
C SER A 240 -17.53 -2.51 8.29
N LEU A 241 -17.45 -3.59 7.52
CA LEU A 241 -16.61 -4.75 7.82
C LEU A 241 -15.14 -4.53 7.48
N ALA A 242 -14.85 -3.78 6.42
CA ALA A 242 -13.48 -3.50 6.01
C ALA A 242 -12.80 -2.39 6.85
N ASN A 243 -13.57 -1.53 7.51
CA ASN A 243 -13.07 -0.40 8.32
C ASN A 243 -13.26 -0.64 9.82
N ILE A 244 -12.68 -1.72 10.33
CA ILE A 244 -12.70 -2.07 11.76
C ILE A 244 -11.52 -1.44 12.50
N ASP A 245 -11.64 -1.37 13.82
CA ASP A 245 -10.63 -0.74 14.70
C ASP A 245 -9.50 -1.69 15.13
N TYR A 246 -9.58 -2.98 14.81
CA TYR A 246 -8.67 -4.05 15.21
C TYR A 246 -8.46 -4.21 16.73
N THR A 247 -9.19 -3.48 17.56
CA THR A 247 -9.10 -3.53 19.03
C THR A 247 -10.31 -4.16 19.67
N THR A 248 -11.51 -3.81 19.20
CA THR A 248 -12.77 -4.42 19.63
C THR A 248 -13.26 -5.48 18.68
N ASP A 249 -13.00 -5.26 17.40
CA ASP A 249 -13.41 -6.15 16.32
C ASP A 249 -12.18 -6.60 15.53
N MET A 250 -12.21 -7.83 15.03
CA MET A 250 -11.16 -8.39 14.19
C MET A 250 -11.78 -9.20 13.05
N ILE A 251 -11.32 -8.94 11.85
CA ILE A 251 -11.62 -9.78 10.70
C ILE A 251 -10.30 -10.23 10.08
N LEU A 252 -10.09 -11.54 10.02
CA LEU A 252 -9.02 -12.16 9.28
C LEU A 252 -9.54 -12.60 7.92
N VAL A 253 -8.76 -12.39 6.89
CA VAL A 253 -9.06 -12.82 5.52
C VAL A 253 -7.99 -13.76 5.02
N GLY A 254 -8.40 -14.76 4.25
CA GLY A 254 -7.51 -15.62 3.49
C GLY A 254 -7.31 -15.04 2.11
N GLU A 255 -6.12 -14.50 1.86
CA GLU A 255 -5.70 -13.91 0.59
C GLU A 255 -4.99 -14.96 -0.27
N PHE A 256 -5.38 -15.03 -1.51
CA PHE A 256 -4.84 -15.96 -2.49
C PHE A 256 -4.52 -15.25 -3.80
N PHE A 257 -3.41 -15.62 -4.43
CA PHE A 257 -3.03 -15.12 -5.76
C PHE A 257 -3.27 -16.20 -6.81
N GLU A 258 -4.09 -15.89 -7.80
CA GLU A 258 -4.38 -16.76 -8.94
C GLU A 258 -4.34 -15.93 -10.23
N ASP A 259 -3.58 -16.41 -11.21
CA ASP A 259 -3.42 -15.76 -12.53
C ASP A 259 -3.02 -14.27 -12.48
N GLY A 260 -2.25 -13.90 -11.45
CA GLY A 260 -1.82 -12.51 -11.24
C GLY A 260 -2.84 -11.63 -10.52
N GLU A 261 -4.01 -12.15 -10.20
CA GLU A 261 -5.04 -11.46 -9.43
C GLU A 261 -5.02 -11.84 -7.95
N GLN A 262 -5.23 -10.85 -7.11
CA GLN A 262 -5.38 -11.01 -5.67
C GLN A 262 -6.87 -11.22 -5.35
N LYS A 263 -7.19 -12.30 -4.65
CA LYS A 263 -8.56 -12.65 -4.24
C LYS A 263 -8.63 -12.95 -2.75
N ILE A 264 -9.75 -12.62 -2.12
CA ILE A 264 -10.10 -13.12 -0.78
C ILE A 264 -10.96 -14.37 -0.97
N VAL A 265 -10.52 -15.48 -0.38
CA VAL A 265 -11.16 -16.80 -0.51
C VAL A 265 -11.77 -17.32 0.79
N ALA A 266 -11.52 -16.63 1.89
CA ALA A 266 -12.09 -16.92 3.20
C ALA A 266 -12.13 -15.67 4.06
N SER A 267 -13.05 -15.61 5.01
CA SER A 267 -13.06 -14.60 6.07
C SER A 267 -13.51 -15.18 7.41
N ALA A 268 -12.83 -14.77 8.48
CA ALA A 268 -13.20 -15.09 9.86
C ALA A 268 -13.37 -13.78 10.62
N ALA A 269 -14.57 -13.52 11.09
CA ALA A 269 -14.93 -12.28 11.77
C ALA A 269 -15.17 -12.55 13.27
N PHE A 270 -14.65 -11.67 14.09
CA PHE A 270 -14.80 -11.64 15.53
C PHE A 270 -15.29 -10.25 15.91
N PHE A 271 -16.48 -10.18 16.49
CA PHE A 271 -17.10 -8.93 16.92
C PHE A 271 -17.40 -8.98 18.41
N LYS A 272 -17.01 -7.94 19.14
CA LYS A 272 -17.37 -7.78 20.53
C LYS A 272 -18.89 -7.54 20.66
N THR A 273 -19.56 -8.29 21.50
CA THR A 273 -20.98 -8.09 21.77
C THR A 273 -21.21 -7.11 22.93
N HIS A 274 -22.46 -6.67 23.11
CA HIS A 274 -22.84 -5.83 24.25
C HIS A 274 -22.75 -6.55 25.60
N LYS A 275 -22.64 -7.89 25.59
CA LYS A 275 -22.47 -8.68 26.83
C LYS A 275 -21.01 -8.73 27.22
N PRO A 276 -20.64 -8.50 28.49
CA PRO A 276 -19.26 -8.58 28.94
C PRO A 276 -18.64 -9.95 28.61
N SER A 277 -17.38 -9.93 28.13
CA SER A 277 -16.59 -11.12 27.79
C SER A 277 -17.24 -12.08 26.77
N THR A 278 -18.13 -11.55 25.93
CA THR A 278 -18.81 -12.32 24.88
C THR A 278 -18.47 -11.78 23.50
N VAL A 279 -18.29 -12.67 22.56
CA VAL A 279 -17.96 -12.31 21.16
C VAL A 279 -18.87 -13.09 20.21
N GLU A 280 -19.16 -12.50 19.07
CA GLU A 280 -19.76 -13.18 17.93
C GLU A 280 -18.67 -13.61 16.97
N LEU A 281 -18.68 -14.89 16.58
CA LEU A 281 -17.76 -15.45 15.61
C LEU A 281 -18.49 -15.81 14.32
N GLY A 282 -17.99 -15.34 13.19
CA GLY A 282 -18.53 -15.69 11.88
C GLY A 282 -17.41 -16.11 10.94
N ILE A 283 -17.51 -17.27 10.33
CA ILE A 283 -16.51 -17.84 9.41
C ILE A 283 -17.18 -18.16 8.07
N VAL A 284 -16.47 -17.92 7.02
CA VAL A 284 -16.84 -18.28 5.65
C VAL A 284 -15.59 -18.58 4.83
#